data_95efe9fdaaf55b47c5ce339a4f1964fc
#
_entry.id   95efe9fdaaf55b47c5ce339a4f1964fc
#
_cell.length_a   1.000
_cell.length_b   1.000
_cell.length_c   1.000
_cell.angle_alpha   90.00
_cell.angle_beta   90.00
_cell.angle_gamma   90.00
#
_symmetry.space_group_name_H-M   'P 1'
#
loop_
_entity.id
_entity.type
_entity.pdbx_description
1 polymer ?
#
loop_
_entity_poly.entity_id
_entity_poly.type
_entity_poly.pdbx_seq_one_letter_code
_entity_poly.pdbx_strand_id
1 'polypeptide(L)'
;MNSQHDQVIAVDAAVPAEVSELDKRQRREKIYTRAIEGYFQRLRLYTGWPLLLGYFLLPWLNLDGRQAVLFDLPERKFHILSVTFWPQDLVLLAFILIIAAFTLFTVTALWGRLWCGYTCPQTVWTAIFMYIEQRFEGSRNQRIKLDQEPLSWQKLRKKTLKHCGWGFVAALTGVTFVSYFIPIRQLLPELLSLSADLTAMSFVLLFTVATYLNAGYLREKVCTDMCPYARFQSVMFDKNTLVVTYDTKRGEPRGSRKRFTTKYPHQGDCIDCELCVQVCPTGIDIRAGLQFECIGCALCIDACDSIMDKMGSPKGLVSYASENALAGHKSTGIPLKTLGYIAALAVMLALFSTTLLTRSLVELSVSRDRGQLFLPAPNGLIDNVYELHLTNRSVLTDRYRIEVEGMTEFSMLGGDAIMIPSGELLEVGIRLRADPKSLPSSGTQILFRAVSNNDESVVAEAESRFIRPTL
;
A
#
# COMPACT_ATOMS: atom_id res chain seq x y z
N MET A 1 -23.08 27.27 -37.35
CA MET A 1 -21.69 27.50 -37.77
C MET A 1 -21.09 28.47 -36.77
N ASN A 2 -20.34 27.97 -35.83
CA ASN A 2 -19.17 28.58 -35.23
C ASN A 2 -18.56 27.56 -34.25
N SER A 3 -17.58 26.87 -34.78
CA SER A 3 -16.64 26.04 -34.06
C SER A 3 -15.63 26.97 -33.37
N GLN A 4 -15.68 27.06 -32.05
CA GLN A 4 -14.58 27.62 -31.25
C GLN A 4 -14.34 26.74 -30.05
N HIS A 5 -13.34 25.90 -30.27
CA HIS A 5 -12.15 25.65 -29.47
C HIS A 5 -12.31 24.86 -28.19
N ASP A 6 -12.26 23.56 -28.36
CA ASP A 6 -11.50 22.68 -27.48
C ASP A 6 -10.02 23.04 -27.54
N GLN A 7 -9.58 24.04 -26.80
CA GLN A 7 -8.19 24.17 -26.41
C GLN A 7 -8.00 23.33 -25.13
N VAL A 8 -7.75 22.04 -25.33
CA VAL A 8 -6.94 21.26 -24.42
C VAL A 8 -5.67 22.08 -24.20
N ILE A 9 -5.40 22.49 -22.97
CA ILE A 9 -4.13 23.11 -22.60
C ILE A 9 -3.05 22.08 -22.92
N ALA A 10 -2.46 22.20 -24.08
CA ALA A 10 -1.28 21.45 -24.46
C ALA A 10 -0.17 21.87 -23.48
N VAL A 11 0.27 20.96 -22.65
CA VAL A 11 1.43 21.09 -21.76
C VAL A 11 2.74 21.09 -22.58
N ASP A 12 2.66 21.32 -23.88
CA ASP A 12 3.76 21.44 -24.83
C ASP A 12 3.84 22.86 -25.43
N ALA A 13 3.86 23.89 -24.59
CA ALA A 13 4.56 25.11 -24.98
C ALA A 13 6.04 24.82 -24.78
N ALA A 14 6.80 24.73 -25.86
CA ALA A 14 8.25 24.56 -25.83
C ALA A 14 8.87 25.59 -24.88
N VAL A 15 9.24 25.14 -23.68
CA VAL A 15 9.90 25.96 -22.66
C VAL A 15 11.25 26.39 -23.28
N PRO A 16 11.56 27.69 -23.35
CA PRO A 16 12.83 28.14 -23.89
C PRO A 16 14.01 27.39 -23.26
N ALA A 17 15.00 27.04 -24.04
CA ALA A 17 16.15 26.22 -23.58
C ALA A 17 16.84 26.80 -22.33
N GLU A 18 16.88 28.11 -22.20
CA GLU A 18 17.41 28.80 -21.00
C GLU A 18 16.60 28.54 -19.74
N VAL A 19 15.26 28.49 -19.84
CA VAL A 19 14.37 28.16 -18.70
C VAL A 19 14.56 26.71 -18.31
N SER A 20 14.78 25.80 -19.27
CA SER A 20 15.04 24.38 -18.99
C SER A 20 16.38 24.13 -18.30
N GLU A 21 17.41 24.95 -18.59
CA GLU A 21 18.74 24.87 -17.93
C GLU A 21 18.71 25.43 -16.52
N LEU A 22 18.00 26.54 -16.30
CA LEU A 22 17.78 27.12 -14.96
C LEU A 22 16.98 26.16 -14.08
N ASP A 23 15.93 25.55 -14.63
CA ASP A 23 15.11 24.54 -13.95
C ASP A 23 15.94 23.29 -13.59
N LYS A 24 16.81 22.82 -14.48
CA LYS A 24 17.76 21.72 -14.22
C LYS A 24 18.78 22.06 -13.14
N ARG A 25 19.23 23.30 -13.04
CA ARG A 25 20.14 23.74 -11.95
C ARG A 25 19.42 23.81 -10.61
N GLN A 26 18.20 24.37 -10.56
CA GLN A 26 17.38 24.40 -9.34
C GLN A 26 17.03 23.00 -8.84
N ARG A 27 16.76 22.04 -9.73
CA ARG A 27 16.51 20.62 -9.39
C ARG A 27 17.73 19.89 -8.80
N ARG A 28 18.96 20.44 -8.95
CA ARG A 28 20.19 19.85 -8.39
C ARG A 28 20.50 20.37 -6.99
N GLU A 29 19.94 21.50 -6.56
CA GLU A 29 20.21 22.08 -5.26
C GLU A 29 19.42 21.39 -4.15
N LYS A 30 20.07 21.24 -3.00
CA LYS A 30 19.44 20.68 -1.78
C LYS A 30 18.33 21.61 -1.30
N ILE A 31 17.11 21.08 -1.18
CA ILE A 31 15.97 21.84 -0.67
C ILE A 31 16.05 21.92 0.86
N TYR A 32 16.17 23.13 1.40
CA TYR A 32 16.12 23.40 2.83
C TYR A 32 14.73 23.85 3.23
N THR A 33 13.92 22.93 3.74
CA THR A 33 12.56 23.22 4.18
C THR A 33 12.53 23.94 5.52
N ARG A 34 11.59 24.87 5.68
CA ARG A 34 11.29 25.54 6.95
C ARG A 34 10.16 24.82 7.66
N ALA A 35 10.30 24.62 8.97
CA ALA A 35 9.20 24.09 9.78
C ALA A 35 8.09 25.14 9.91
N ILE A 36 6.86 24.68 9.86
CA ILE A 36 5.66 25.49 10.04
C ILE A 36 4.69 24.74 10.95
N GLU A 37 3.92 25.47 11.76
CA GLU A 37 2.82 24.96 12.55
C GLU A 37 1.51 25.49 11.95
N GLY A 38 0.52 24.62 11.80
CA GLY A 38 -0.76 24.99 11.24
C GLY A 38 -1.76 23.84 11.23
N TYR A 39 -2.93 24.08 10.66
CA TYR A 39 -4.01 23.09 10.57
C TYR A 39 -3.59 21.88 9.72
N PHE A 40 -3.06 22.13 8.52
CA PHE A 40 -2.68 21.07 7.59
C PHE A 40 -1.45 20.29 8.06
N GLN A 41 -0.49 20.97 8.72
CA GLN A 41 0.62 20.27 9.35
C GLN A 41 0.15 19.32 10.46
N ARG A 42 -0.80 19.73 11.30
CA ARG A 42 -1.40 18.85 12.32
C ARG A 42 -2.15 17.69 11.69
N LEU A 43 -2.93 17.95 10.64
CA LEU A 43 -3.65 16.91 9.91
C LEU A 43 -2.70 15.84 9.35
N ARG A 44 -1.56 16.26 8.78
CA ARG A 44 -0.50 15.32 8.31
C ARG A 44 0.07 14.47 9.44
N LEU A 45 0.25 15.03 10.62
CA LEU A 45 0.68 14.26 11.78
C LEU A 45 -0.40 13.27 12.22
N TYR A 46 -1.66 13.67 12.29
CA TYR A 46 -2.76 12.79 12.68
C TYR A 46 -3.01 11.65 11.70
N THR A 47 -2.73 11.83 10.41
CA THR A 47 -2.84 10.75 9.42
C THR A 47 -1.57 9.89 9.36
N GLY A 48 -0.39 10.48 9.54
CA GLY A 48 0.89 9.77 9.47
C GLY A 48 1.18 8.90 10.69
N TRP A 49 0.90 9.38 11.92
CA TRP A 49 1.18 8.63 13.14
C TRP A 49 0.47 7.28 13.26
N PRO A 50 -0.85 7.15 12.98
CA PRO A 50 -1.51 5.85 13.01
C PRO A 50 -0.92 4.84 12.02
N LEU A 51 -0.54 5.30 10.83
CA LEU A 51 0.11 4.45 9.82
C LEU A 51 1.47 3.95 10.30
N LEU A 52 2.28 4.83 10.90
CA LEU A 52 3.56 4.45 11.48
C LEU A 52 3.40 3.49 12.65
N LEU A 53 2.50 3.80 13.59
CA LEU A 53 2.22 2.94 14.74
C LEU A 53 1.72 1.57 14.28
N GLY A 54 0.79 1.52 13.32
CA GLY A 54 0.35 0.28 12.72
C GLY A 54 1.52 -0.51 12.13
N TYR A 55 2.35 0.14 11.31
CA TYR A 55 3.50 -0.51 10.69
C TYR A 55 4.48 -1.09 11.70
N PHE A 56 4.86 -0.33 12.73
CA PHE A 56 5.86 -0.77 13.72
C PHE A 56 5.32 -1.69 14.80
N LEU A 57 4.03 -1.60 15.18
CA LEU A 57 3.46 -2.36 16.31
C LEU A 57 2.78 -3.66 15.87
N LEU A 58 2.22 -3.74 14.66
CA LEU A 58 1.52 -4.95 14.21
C LEU A 58 2.34 -6.25 14.35
N PRO A 59 3.65 -6.29 14.03
CA PRO A 59 4.44 -7.51 14.19
C PRO A 59 4.61 -7.95 15.65
N TRP A 60 4.40 -7.07 16.63
CA TRP A 60 4.50 -7.39 18.07
C TRP A 60 3.22 -7.97 18.65
N LEU A 61 2.09 -7.80 17.94
CA LEU A 61 0.81 -8.34 18.37
C LEU A 61 0.75 -9.84 18.10
N ASN A 62 0.39 -10.61 19.13
CA ASN A 62 0.14 -12.04 18.98
C ASN A 62 -1.35 -12.32 19.18
N LEU A 63 -1.90 -13.14 18.29
CA LEU A 63 -3.26 -13.69 18.33
C LEU A 63 -3.17 -15.21 18.19
N ASP A 64 -3.88 -15.93 19.00
CA ASP A 64 -3.95 -17.40 18.96
C ASP A 64 -2.57 -18.10 18.99
N GLY A 65 -1.61 -17.53 19.77
CA GLY A 65 -0.26 -18.09 19.93
C GLY A 65 0.72 -17.77 18.80
N ARG A 66 0.29 -17.06 17.76
CA ARG A 66 1.12 -16.64 16.60
C ARG A 66 1.09 -15.12 16.39
N GLN A 67 2.01 -14.62 15.59
CA GLN A 67 2.04 -13.21 15.20
C GLN A 67 0.78 -12.85 14.39
N ALA A 68 0.14 -11.72 14.75
CA ALA A 68 -1.14 -11.30 14.17
C ALA A 68 -1.11 -11.08 12.65
N VAL A 69 0.03 -10.63 12.12
CA VAL A 69 0.26 -10.52 10.68
C VAL A 69 1.61 -11.16 10.36
N LEU A 70 1.58 -12.28 9.66
CA LEU A 70 2.76 -13.05 9.27
C LEU A 70 2.58 -13.65 7.88
N PHE A 71 3.50 -13.38 6.98
CA PHE A 71 3.57 -13.95 5.64
C PHE A 71 4.61 -15.06 5.63
N ASP A 72 4.21 -16.27 6.00
CA ASP A 72 5.07 -17.44 6.03
C ASP A 72 5.28 -17.95 4.60
N LEU A 73 6.41 -17.56 4.00
CA LEU A 73 6.74 -17.94 2.63
C LEU A 73 7.17 -19.43 2.50
N PRO A 74 7.96 -20.01 3.42
CA PRO A 74 8.28 -21.43 3.41
C PRO A 74 7.05 -22.33 3.43
N GLU A 75 6.10 -22.06 4.34
CA GLU A 75 4.85 -22.82 4.44
C GLU A 75 3.75 -22.33 3.49
N ARG A 76 3.99 -21.23 2.76
CA ARG A 76 3.04 -20.62 1.84
C ARG A 76 1.70 -20.24 2.51
N LYS A 77 1.77 -19.81 3.76
CA LYS A 77 0.62 -19.40 4.58
C LYS A 77 0.69 -17.90 4.86
N PHE A 78 -0.42 -17.21 4.67
CA PHE A 78 -0.51 -15.77 4.94
C PHE A 78 -1.50 -15.55 6.08
N HIS A 79 -0.96 -15.30 7.27
CA HIS A 79 -1.75 -15.06 8.47
C HIS A 79 -2.05 -13.57 8.57
N ILE A 80 -3.34 -13.21 8.57
CA ILE A 80 -3.81 -11.84 8.75
C ILE A 80 -4.85 -11.87 9.87
N LEU A 81 -4.49 -11.39 11.04
CA LEU A 81 -5.27 -11.51 12.27
C LEU A 81 -5.59 -13.00 12.55
N SER A 82 -6.85 -13.35 12.77
CA SER A 82 -7.27 -14.74 13.03
C SER A 82 -7.46 -15.58 11.76
N VAL A 83 -7.34 -14.99 10.56
CA VAL A 83 -7.60 -15.70 9.30
C VAL A 83 -6.29 -16.10 8.63
N THR A 84 -6.24 -17.35 8.15
CA THR A 84 -5.14 -17.85 7.32
C THR A 84 -5.59 -17.91 5.87
N PHE A 85 -4.80 -17.31 4.99
CA PHE A 85 -4.97 -17.34 3.55
C PHE A 85 -3.93 -18.28 2.94
N TRP A 86 -4.34 -19.00 1.92
CA TRP A 86 -3.54 -19.94 1.16
C TRP A 86 -3.24 -19.41 -0.25
N PRO A 87 -2.32 -20.01 -1.00
CA PRO A 87 -2.05 -19.60 -2.38
C PRO A 87 -3.30 -19.62 -3.29
N GLN A 88 -4.26 -20.49 -2.99
CA GLN A 88 -5.53 -20.56 -3.71
C GLN A 88 -6.40 -19.30 -3.54
N ASP A 89 -6.20 -18.58 -2.43
CA ASP A 89 -6.89 -17.31 -2.13
C ASP A 89 -6.26 -16.10 -2.82
N LEU A 90 -5.29 -16.29 -3.73
CA LEU A 90 -4.59 -15.21 -4.44
C LEU A 90 -5.56 -14.28 -5.22
N VAL A 91 -6.72 -14.81 -5.60
CA VAL A 91 -7.81 -14.02 -6.23
C VAL A 91 -8.28 -12.90 -5.30
N LEU A 92 -8.37 -13.14 -3.99
CA LEU A 92 -8.75 -12.10 -3.01
C LEU A 92 -7.68 -11.00 -2.93
N LEU A 93 -6.40 -11.36 -3.00
CA LEU A 93 -5.30 -10.38 -3.07
C LEU A 93 -5.41 -9.54 -4.34
N ALA A 94 -5.72 -10.15 -5.49
CA ALA A 94 -5.91 -9.41 -6.74
C ALA A 94 -7.07 -8.40 -6.61
N PHE A 95 -8.19 -8.78 -6.02
CA PHE A 95 -9.30 -7.86 -5.74
C PHE A 95 -8.87 -6.69 -4.82
N ILE A 96 -8.13 -6.97 -3.74
CA ILE A 96 -7.64 -5.92 -2.82
C ILE A 96 -6.77 -4.92 -3.57
N LEU A 97 -5.85 -5.38 -4.42
CA LEU A 97 -4.97 -4.51 -5.21
C LEU A 97 -5.76 -3.66 -6.22
N ILE A 98 -6.75 -4.25 -6.89
CA ILE A 98 -7.63 -3.54 -7.84
C ILE A 98 -8.47 -2.48 -7.08
N ILE A 99 -9.07 -2.86 -5.95
CA ILE A 99 -9.85 -1.95 -5.10
C ILE A 99 -8.97 -0.79 -4.61
N ALA A 100 -7.74 -1.08 -4.17
CA ALA A 100 -6.79 -0.05 -3.75
C ALA A 100 -6.47 0.92 -4.91
N ALA A 101 -6.25 0.42 -6.12
CA ALA A 101 -6.00 1.24 -7.31
C ALA A 101 -7.20 2.13 -7.67
N PHE A 102 -8.41 1.57 -7.72
CA PHE A 102 -9.62 2.36 -8.01
C PHE A 102 -9.95 3.35 -6.90
N THR A 103 -9.71 3.01 -5.62
CA THR A 103 -9.83 3.95 -4.50
C THR A 103 -8.88 5.13 -4.69
N LEU A 104 -7.63 4.85 -5.04
CA LEU A 104 -6.63 5.87 -5.28
C LEU A 104 -6.99 6.77 -6.47
N PHE A 105 -7.54 6.20 -7.55
CA PHE A 105 -8.01 6.95 -8.71
C PHE A 105 -9.22 7.83 -8.38
N THR A 106 -10.17 7.31 -7.60
CA THR A 106 -11.34 8.06 -7.15
C THR A 106 -10.94 9.23 -6.27
N VAL A 107 -10.05 8.99 -5.29
CA VAL A 107 -9.52 10.05 -4.42
C VAL A 107 -8.79 11.12 -5.24
N THR A 108 -8.00 10.70 -6.24
CA THR A 108 -7.26 11.63 -7.10
C THR A 108 -8.17 12.48 -7.97
N ALA A 109 -9.22 11.91 -8.52
CA ALA A 109 -10.18 12.65 -9.35
C ALA A 109 -10.93 13.72 -8.55
N LEU A 110 -11.22 13.48 -7.27
CA LEU A 110 -11.95 14.40 -6.38
C LEU A 110 -11.03 15.42 -5.70
N TRP A 111 -9.96 14.94 -5.06
CA TRP A 111 -9.12 15.74 -4.16
C TRP A 111 -7.65 15.82 -4.62
N GLY A 112 -7.39 15.56 -5.87
CA GLY A 112 -6.05 15.66 -6.43
C GLY A 112 -5.04 14.76 -5.69
N ARG A 113 -3.94 15.36 -5.24
CA ARG A 113 -2.82 14.63 -4.61
C ARG A 113 -2.95 14.46 -3.10
N LEU A 114 -4.16 14.29 -2.58
CA LEU A 114 -4.39 14.13 -1.14
C LEU A 114 -3.59 12.95 -0.55
N TRP A 115 -3.60 11.79 -1.23
CA TRP A 115 -2.80 10.64 -0.81
C TRP A 115 -1.31 10.95 -0.69
N CYS A 116 -0.73 11.62 -1.70
CA CYS A 116 0.69 11.97 -1.72
C CYS A 116 1.08 12.91 -0.58
N GLY A 117 0.19 13.85 -0.22
CA GLY A 117 0.45 14.85 0.81
C GLY A 117 0.39 14.33 2.25
N TYR A 118 -0.46 13.30 2.51
CA TYR A 118 -0.85 12.96 3.89
C TYR A 118 -0.52 11.51 4.29
N THR A 119 -0.71 10.53 3.40
CA THR A 119 -0.66 9.11 3.76
C THR A 119 0.39 8.32 3.01
N CYS A 120 0.96 8.86 1.92
CA CYS A 120 2.00 8.18 1.15
C CYS A 120 3.21 7.85 2.04
N PRO A 121 3.69 6.58 2.06
CA PRO A 121 4.85 6.20 2.86
C PRO A 121 6.07 7.08 2.62
N GLN A 122 6.40 7.41 1.36
CA GLN A 122 7.52 8.29 1.05
C GLN A 122 7.42 9.64 1.76
N THR A 123 6.23 10.25 1.78
CA THR A 123 6.01 11.55 2.44
C THR A 123 6.12 11.45 3.96
N VAL A 124 5.59 10.36 4.54
CA VAL A 124 5.60 10.13 6.00
C VAL A 124 7.04 9.89 6.49
N TRP A 125 7.80 8.98 5.84
CA TRP A 125 9.19 8.70 6.19
C TRP A 125 10.10 9.92 5.96
N THR A 126 9.94 10.62 4.85
CA THR A 126 10.69 11.85 4.59
C THR A 126 10.42 12.92 5.66
N ALA A 127 9.19 13.03 6.17
CA ALA A 127 8.86 13.96 7.26
C ALA A 127 9.61 13.63 8.56
N ILE A 128 9.76 12.33 8.92
CA ILE A 128 10.54 11.89 10.08
C ILE A 128 12.01 12.26 9.89
N PHE A 129 12.58 11.98 8.72
CA PHE A 129 13.99 12.30 8.43
C PHE A 129 14.24 13.80 8.46
N MET A 130 13.32 14.62 7.93
CA MET A 130 13.39 16.08 8.03
C MET A 130 13.26 16.57 9.48
N TYR A 131 12.40 15.95 10.29
CA TYR A 131 12.28 16.27 11.71
C TYR A 131 13.60 16.00 12.46
N ILE A 132 14.24 14.85 12.24
CA ILE A 132 15.55 14.49 12.79
C ILE A 132 16.61 15.53 12.35
N GLU A 133 16.63 15.89 11.08
CA GLU A 133 17.54 16.91 10.54
C GLU A 133 17.34 18.26 11.26
N GLN A 134 16.10 18.68 11.44
CA GLN A 134 15.78 19.93 12.16
C GLN A 134 16.17 19.87 13.63
N ARG A 135 16.02 18.70 14.28
CA ARG A 135 16.35 18.52 15.70
C ARG A 135 17.84 18.62 15.97
N PHE A 136 18.68 18.09 15.10
CA PHE A 136 20.14 18.06 15.28
C PHE A 136 20.88 19.20 14.60
N GLU A 137 20.49 19.60 13.40
CA GLU A 137 21.15 20.66 12.64
C GLU A 137 20.50 22.05 12.86
N GLY A 138 19.25 22.09 13.34
CA GLY A 138 18.54 23.32 13.65
C GLY A 138 17.61 23.83 12.54
N SER A 139 17.25 25.11 12.63
CA SER A 139 16.36 25.77 11.69
C SER A 139 16.94 25.85 10.27
N ARG A 140 16.07 26.16 9.28
CA ARG A 140 16.48 26.29 7.85
C ARG A 140 17.77 27.12 7.69
N ASN A 141 17.81 28.32 8.25
CA ASN A 141 18.95 29.22 8.10
C ASN A 141 20.22 28.68 8.79
N GLN A 142 20.05 28.00 9.94
CA GLN A 142 21.18 27.36 10.64
C GLN A 142 21.73 26.17 9.81
N ARG A 143 20.90 25.42 9.12
CA ARG A 143 21.32 24.33 8.25
C ARG A 143 22.10 24.85 7.03
N ILE A 144 21.60 25.91 6.38
CA ILE A 144 22.31 26.56 5.28
C ILE A 144 23.68 27.02 5.72
N LYS A 145 23.77 27.76 6.85
CA LYS A 145 25.03 28.25 7.41
C LYS A 145 25.98 27.09 7.76
N LEU A 146 25.45 26.03 8.42
CA LEU A 146 26.24 24.85 8.78
C LEU A 146 26.84 24.15 7.55
N ASP A 147 26.10 24.09 6.45
CA ASP A 147 26.60 23.44 5.21
C ASP A 147 27.69 24.27 4.54
N GLN A 148 27.62 25.61 4.65
CA GLN A 148 28.66 26.55 4.14
C GLN A 148 29.90 26.66 5.03
N GLU A 149 29.80 26.36 6.33
CA GLU A 149 30.93 26.41 7.26
C GLU A 149 32.02 25.38 6.90
N PRO A 150 33.30 25.68 7.14
CA PRO A 150 34.37 24.69 7.01
C PRO A 150 34.18 23.53 8.00
N LEU A 151 34.91 22.44 7.79
CA LEU A 151 34.89 21.29 8.70
C LEU A 151 35.32 21.70 10.10
N SER A 152 34.43 21.54 11.07
CA SER A 152 34.67 21.82 12.50
C SER A 152 34.11 20.65 13.32
N TRP A 153 34.62 20.49 14.56
CA TRP A 153 34.11 19.46 15.47
C TRP A 153 32.60 19.58 15.71
N GLN A 154 32.10 20.81 15.79
CA GLN A 154 30.66 21.06 15.95
C GLN A 154 29.85 20.64 14.72
N LYS A 155 30.36 20.95 13.52
CA LYS A 155 29.74 20.49 12.26
C LYS A 155 29.73 18.96 12.19
N LEU A 156 30.87 18.32 12.47
CA LEU A 156 30.99 16.86 12.46
C LEU A 156 30.00 16.21 13.42
N ARG A 157 29.96 16.66 14.68
CA ARG A 157 29.04 16.15 15.70
C ARG A 157 27.57 16.23 15.26
N LYS A 158 27.13 17.40 14.77
CA LYS A 158 25.75 17.59 14.32
C LYS A 158 25.40 16.69 13.13
N LYS A 159 26.31 16.57 12.16
CA LYS A 159 26.13 15.69 11.00
C LYS A 159 26.08 14.21 11.41
N THR A 160 27.00 13.78 12.26
CA THR A 160 27.01 12.40 12.76
C THR A 160 25.72 12.08 13.50
N LEU A 161 25.25 12.92 14.42
CA LEU A 161 24.01 12.69 15.16
C LEU A 161 22.80 12.59 14.22
N LYS A 162 22.73 13.45 13.19
CA LYS A 162 21.69 13.34 12.17
C LYS A 162 21.73 11.99 11.45
N HIS A 163 22.92 11.59 10.95
CA HIS A 163 23.06 10.34 10.21
C HIS A 163 22.84 9.11 11.10
N CYS A 164 23.24 9.14 12.37
CA CYS A 164 22.90 8.10 13.35
C CYS A 164 21.38 8.00 13.56
N GLY A 165 20.69 9.14 13.71
CA GLY A 165 19.23 9.15 13.82
C GLY A 165 18.52 8.61 12.57
N TRP A 166 18.99 8.99 11.39
CA TRP A 166 18.49 8.46 10.12
C TRP A 166 18.75 6.97 10.00
N GLY A 167 19.97 6.52 10.32
CA GLY A 167 20.35 5.10 10.31
C GLY A 167 19.52 4.26 11.26
N PHE A 168 19.25 4.78 12.47
CA PHE A 168 18.41 4.11 13.45
C PHE A 168 16.97 3.89 12.92
N VAL A 169 16.32 4.94 12.40
CA VAL A 169 14.96 4.83 11.85
C VAL A 169 14.95 3.91 10.63
N ALA A 170 15.97 3.99 9.76
CA ALA A 170 16.09 3.12 8.60
C ALA A 170 16.25 1.66 9.00
N ALA A 171 17.12 1.36 9.99
CA ALA A 171 17.32 0.01 10.51
C ALA A 171 16.05 -0.55 11.16
N LEU A 172 15.38 0.27 11.98
CA LEU A 172 14.10 -0.10 12.57
C LEU A 172 13.06 -0.42 11.50
N THR A 173 13.01 0.37 10.41
CA THR A 173 12.11 0.11 9.27
C THR A 173 12.46 -1.20 8.58
N GLY A 174 13.74 -1.48 8.30
CA GLY A 174 14.20 -2.72 7.68
C GLY A 174 13.88 -3.96 8.51
N VAL A 175 14.18 -3.92 9.83
CA VAL A 175 13.84 -5.01 10.76
C VAL A 175 12.34 -5.24 10.81
N THR A 176 11.53 -4.18 10.94
CA THR A 176 10.08 -4.28 10.96
C THR A 176 9.52 -4.85 9.66
N PHE A 177 10.07 -4.47 8.50
CA PHE A 177 9.64 -5.05 7.24
C PHE A 177 9.87 -6.56 7.17
N VAL A 178 11.07 -7.01 7.52
CA VAL A 178 11.41 -8.45 7.52
C VAL A 178 10.61 -9.20 8.57
N SER A 179 10.23 -8.54 9.67
CA SER A 179 9.42 -9.16 10.72
C SER A 179 7.99 -9.52 10.30
N TYR A 180 7.50 -9.03 9.17
CA TYR A 180 6.27 -9.52 8.56
C TYR A 180 6.42 -10.89 7.88
N PHE A 181 7.67 -11.37 7.67
CA PHE A 181 7.97 -12.66 7.04
C PHE A 181 8.59 -13.65 8.01
N ILE A 182 9.27 -13.17 9.05
CA ILE A 182 9.87 -13.98 10.11
C ILE A 182 9.40 -13.39 11.45
N PRO A 183 8.83 -14.18 12.37
CA PRO A 183 8.30 -13.65 13.63
C PRO A 183 9.32 -12.75 14.34
N ILE A 184 8.89 -11.52 14.71
CA ILE A 184 9.78 -10.50 15.33
C ILE A 184 10.49 -11.01 16.57
N ARG A 185 9.82 -11.86 17.36
CA ARG A 185 10.35 -12.44 18.60
C ARG A 185 11.46 -13.45 18.36
N GLN A 186 11.53 -14.03 17.15
CA GLN A 186 12.61 -14.86 16.67
C GLN A 186 13.69 -14.02 15.99
N LEU A 187 13.29 -13.17 15.04
CA LEU A 187 14.19 -12.38 14.24
C LEU A 187 15.10 -11.45 15.07
N LEU A 188 14.53 -10.75 16.07
CA LEU A 188 15.29 -9.75 16.80
C LEU A 188 16.43 -10.36 17.65
N PRO A 189 16.24 -11.43 18.45
CA PRO A 189 17.33 -12.10 19.15
C PRO A 189 18.39 -12.66 18.19
N GLU A 190 17.98 -13.27 17.07
CA GLU A 190 18.90 -13.83 16.06
C GLU A 190 19.76 -12.73 15.40
N LEU A 191 19.19 -11.55 15.11
CA LEU A 191 19.94 -10.41 14.60
C LEU A 191 20.96 -9.89 15.63
N LEU A 192 20.57 -9.79 16.91
CA LEU A 192 21.43 -9.30 17.98
C LEU A 192 22.59 -10.26 18.28
N SER A 193 22.36 -11.57 18.16
CA SER A 193 23.38 -12.62 18.34
C SER A 193 24.18 -12.92 17.07
N LEU A 194 23.85 -12.23 15.95
CA LEU A 194 24.44 -12.48 14.62
C LEU A 194 24.28 -13.93 14.13
N SER A 195 23.24 -14.61 14.61
CA SER A 195 22.90 -15.99 14.21
C SER A 195 21.75 -16.08 13.21
N ALA A 196 21.19 -14.93 12.81
CA ALA A 196 20.12 -14.89 11.81
C ALA A 196 20.60 -15.44 10.46
N ASP A 197 19.66 -16.06 9.72
CA ASP A 197 19.96 -16.54 8.37
C ASP A 197 20.47 -15.41 7.46
N LEU A 198 21.42 -15.76 6.58
CA LEU A 198 22.03 -14.79 5.66
C LEU A 198 20.99 -14.07 4.79
N THR A 199 19.93 -14.79 4.40
CA THR A 199 18.82 -14.21 3.63
C THR A 199 18.11 -13.13 4.42
N ALA A 200 17.74 -13.39 5.67
CA ALA A 200 17.10 -12.41 6.56
C ALA A 200 17.98 -11.18 6.78
N MET A 201 19.28 -11.39 7.07
CA MET A 201 20.24 -10.29 7.24
C MET A 201 20.37 -9.43 5.97
N SER A 202 20.41 -10.07 4.80
CA SER A 202 20.52 -9.38 3.51
C SER A 202 19.30 -8.50 3.23
N PHE A 203 18.09 -9.01 3.50
CA PHE A 203 16.87 -8.22 3.35
C PHE A 203 16.77 -7.07 4.37
N VAL A 204 17.13 -7.29 5.63
CA VAL A 204 17.18 -6.22 6.63
C VAL A 204 18.14 -5.12 6.17
N LEU A 205 19.34 -5.48 5.70
CA LEU A 205 20.31 -4.51 5.18
C LEU A 205 19.76 -3.77 3.95
N LEU A 206 19.19 -4.51 2.99
CA LEU A 206 18.62 -3.96 1.76
C LEU A 206 17.54 -2.89 2.08
N PHE A 207 16.56 -3.21 2.93
CA PHE A 207 15.50 -2.29 3.29
C PHE A 207 15.99 -1.12 4.16
N THR A 208 17.00 -1.36 5.00
CA THR A 208 17.68 -0.29 5.76
C THR A 208 18.34 0.71 4.82
N VAL A 209 19.17 0.24 3.88
CA VAL A 209 19.85 1.09 2.90
C VAL A 209 18.84 1.79 1.99
N ALA A 210 17.84 1.07 1.49
CA ALA A 210 16.79 1.64 0.64
C ALA A 210 16.03 2.77 1.36
N THR A 211 15.61 2.55 2.60
CA THR A 211 14.91 3.58 3.41
C THR A 211 15.81 4.78 3.68
N TYR A 212 17.07 4.54 4.04
CA TYR A 212 18.04 5.59 4.31
C TYR A 212 18.29 6.47 3.07
N LEU A 213 18.44 5.86 1.90
CA LEU A 213 18.65 6.59 0.64
C LEU A 213 17.35 7.31 0.20
N ASN A 214 16.20 6.64 0.21
CA ASN A 214 14.94 7.22 -0.25
C ASN A 214 14.48 8.39 0.62
N ALA A 215 14.43 8.23 1.93
CA ALA A 215 13.95 9.27 2.84
C ALA A 215 15.01 10.32 3.18
N GLY A 216 16.30 9.96 3.14
CA GLY A 216 17.40 10.85 3.49
C GLY A 216 17.92 11.70 2.34
N TYR A 217 18.23 11.07 1.21
CA TYR A 217 18.89 11.73 0.08
C TYR A 217 17.97 12.00 -1.11
N LEU A 218 17.18 11.01 -1.53
CA LEU A 218 16.33 11.14 -2.72
C LEU A 218 15.09 11.99 -2.44
N ARG A 219 14.47 11.85 -1.28
CA ARG A 219 13.33 12.68 -0.81
C ARG A 219 12.32 13.01 -1.90
N GLU A 220 12.29 14.31 -2.29
CA GLU A 220 11.42 14.85 -3.33
C GLU A 220 11.66 14.23 -4.72
N LYS A 221 12.90 13.84 -5.03
CA LYS A 221 13.24 13.22 -6.33
C LYS A 221 12.51 11.90 -6.56
N VAL A 222 12.21 11.16 -5.49
CA VAL A 222 11.36 9.97 -5.60
C VAL A 222 9.99 10.33 -6.16
N CYS A 223 9.39 11.43 -5.66
CA CYS A 223 8.06 11.88 -6.08
C CYS A 223 8.06 12.53 -7.47
N THR A 224 9.12 13.27 -7.82
CA THR A 224 9.19 14.04 -9.08
C THR A 224 9.69 13.21 -10.26
N ASP A 225 10.69 12.36 -10.04
CA ASP A 225 11.41 11.69 -11.12
C ASP A 225 11.14 10.18 -11.19
N MET A 226 10.97 9.50 -10.04
CA MET A 226 10.91 8.05 -9.95
C MET A 226 9.49 7.49 -9.88
N CYS A 227 8.56 8.21 -9.25
CA CYS A 227 7.21 7.70 -8.99
C CYS A 227 6.33 7.78 -10.25
N PRO A 228 5.94 6.65 -10.86
CA PRO A 228 5.09 6.67 -12.03
C PRO A 228 3.70 7.22 -11.72
N TYR A 229 3.20 7.01 -10.50
CA TYR A 229 1.90 7.48 -10.08
C TYR A 229 1.77 9.00 -10.13
N ALA A 230 2.82 9.75 -9.82
CA ALA A 230 2.82 11.21 -9.89
C ALA A 230 2.51 11.73 -11.31
N ARG A 231 2.98 11.01 -12.34
CA ARG A 231 2.70 11.33 -13.75
C ARG A 231 1.27 10.96 -14.14
N PHE A 232 0.80 9.77 -13.74
CA PHE A 232 -0.58 9.36 -13.99
C PHE A 232 -1.60 10.31 -13.35
N GLN A 233 -1.34 10.77 -12.12
CA GLN A 233 -2.23 11.72 -11.45
C GLN A 233 -2.43 13.02 -12.22
N SER A 234 -1.39 13.58 -12.83
CA SER A 234 -1.50 14.85 -13.54
C SER A 234 -2.46 14.79 -14.72
N VAL A 235 -2.59 13.63 -15.37
CA VAL A 235 -3.54 13.39 -16.47
C VAL A 235 -4.97 13.17 -15.96
N MET A 236 -5.13 12.80 -14.69
CA MET A 236 -6.44 12.54 -14.09
C MET A 236 -7.16 13.81 -13.63
N PHE A 237 -6.45 14.91 -13.43
CA PHE A 237 -7.04 16.17 -12.99
C PHE A 237 -7.98 16.74 -14.05
N ASP A 238 -9.02 17.39 -13.57
CA ASP A 238 -9.94 18.19 -14.36
C ASP A 238 -10.18 19.55 -13.69
N LYS A 239 -10.94 20.42 -14.34
CA LYS A 239 -11.24 21.77 -13.84
C LYS A 239 -12.01 21.78 -12.52
N ASN A 240 -12.61 20.67 -12.11
CA ASN A 240 -13.33 20.51 -10.84
C ASN A 240 -12.49 19.88 -9.74
N THR A 241 -11.33 19.28 -10.08
CA THR A 241 -10.46 18.64 -9.09
C THR A 241 -9.93 19.68 -8.10
N LEU A 242 -10.03 19.36 -6.79
CA LEU A 242 -9.51 20.24 -5.73
C LEU A 242 -7.99 20.09 -5.65
N VAL A 243 -7.29 21.20 -5.87
CA VAL A 243 -5.83 21.28 -5.79
C VAL A 243 -5.39 22.49 -4.97
N VAL A 244 -4.18 22.48 -4.46
CA VAL A 244 -3.63 23.67 -3.78
C VAL A 244 -3.32 24.71 -4.82
N THR A 245 -3.91 25.89 -4.68
CA THR A 245 -3.80 26.99 -5.64
C THR A 245 -3.55 28.32 -4.95
N TYR A 246 -2.97 29.25 -5.69
CA TYR A 246 -2.80 30.65 -5.31
C TYR A 246 -3.82 31.52 -6.06
N ASP A 247 -4.54 32.36 -5.35
CA ASP A 247 -5.50 33.30 -5.94
C ASP A 247 -4.76 34.51 -6.53
N THR A 248 -4.49 34.47 -7.83
CA THR A 248 -3.79 35.54 -8.54
C THR A 248 -4.59 36.84 -8.60
N LYS A 249 -5.94 36.75 -8.70
CA LYS A 249 -6.81 37.95 -8.75
C LYS A 249 -6.71 38.77 -7.46
N ARG A 250 -6.59 38.08 -6.33
CA ARG A 250 -6.47 38.69 -5.02
C ARG A 250 -5.02 39.04 -4.66
N GLY A 251 -4.07 38.24 -5.10
CA GLY A 251 -2.69 38.30 -4.67
C GLY A 251 -1.79 39.22 -5.48
N GLU A 252 -2.10 39.44 -6.76
CA GLU A 252 -1.29 40.26 -7.67
C GLU A 252 -1.85 41.70 -7.82
N PRO A 253 -0.99 42.70 -8.12
CA PRO A 253 0.46 42.63 -8.12
C PRO A 253 1.02 42.52 -6.70
N ARG A 254 1.94 41.55 -6.53
CA ARG A 254 2.61 41.31 -5.24
C ARG A 254 3.65 42.37 -4.93
N GLY A 255 3.91 42.64 -3.65
CA GLY A 255 4.94 43.60 -3.27
C GLY A 255 5.12 43.68 -1.76
N SER A 256 6.36 43.93 -1.34
CA SER A 256 6.72 44.06 0.06
C SER A 256 5.99 45.22 0.73
N ARG A 257 5.41 44.99 1.91
CA ARG A 257 4.80 46.03 2.74
C ARG A 257 5.06 45.75 4.23
N LYS A 258 5.12 46.83 5.02
CA LYS A 258 5.24 46.71 6.47
C LYS A 258 3.86 46.41 7.10
N ARG A 259 3.89 45.79 8.28
CA ARG A 259 2.68 45.52 9.09
C ARG A 259 1.95 46.85 9.40
N PHE A 260 0.64 46.84 9.31
CA PHE A 260 -0.21 47.99 9.56
C PHE A 260 -0.01 49.21 8.62
N THR A 261 0.72 49.06 7.52
CA THR A 261 0.78 50.09 6.49
C THR A 261 -0.43 49.96 5.59
N THR A 262 -1.03 51.09 5.23
CA THR A 262 -2.17 51.12 4.30
C THR A 262 -1.77 50.48 2.98
N LYS A 263 -2.63 49.57 2.50
CA LYS A 263 -2.42 48.90 1.21
C LYS A 263 -2.46 49.94 0.09
N TYR A 264 -1.50 49.95 -0.81
CA TYR A 264 -1.56 50.79 -2.00
C TYR A 264 -2.78 50.41 -2.85
N PRO A 265 -3.47 51.37 -3.50
CA PRO A 265 -4.74 51.15 -4.19
C PRO A 265 -4.70 50.01 -5.24
N HIS A 266 -3.54 49.70 -5.80
CA HIS A 266 -3.34 48.68 -6.84
C HIS A 266 -2.53 47.47 -6.37
N GLN A 267 -2.19 47.35 -5.08
CA GLN A 267 -1.38 46.24 -4.57
C GLN A 267 -2.26 45.07 -4.15
N GLY A 268 -1.88 43.85 -4.55
CA GLY A 268 -2.50 42.62 -4.09
C GLY A 268 -2.24 42.29 -2.60
N ASP A 269 -2.79 41.19 -2.12
CA ASP A 269 -2.61 40.76 -0.73
C ASP A 269 -1.26 40.06 -0.48
N CYS A 270 -0.61 39.57 -1.52
CA CYS A 270 0.71 38.92 -1.41
C CYS A 270 1.80 39.93 -1.13
N ILE A 271 2.50 39.73 0.00
CA ILE A 271 3.61 40.61 0.42
C ILE A 271 4.99 40.12 -0.07
N ASP A 272 5.02 39.15 -0.95
CA ASP A 272 6.24 38.57 -1.53
C ASP A 272 7.25 38.05 -0.50
N CYS A 273 6.79 37.42 0.57
CA CYS A 273 7.63 36.93 1.68
C CYS A 273 8.28 35.56 1.42
N GLU A 274 7.95 34.89 0.33
CA GLU A 274 8.44 33.57 -0.10
C GLU A 274 8.30 32.42 0.93
N LEU A 275 7.52 32.65 2.00
CA LEU A 275 7.39 31.62 3.04
C LEU A 275 6.72 30.36 2.50
N CYS A 276 5.76 30.47 1.57
CA CYS A 276 5.12 29.36 0.89
C CYS A 276 6.12 28.48 0.12
N VAL A 277 7.15 29.08 -0.47
CA VAL A 277 8.25 28.37 -1.15
C VAL A 277 9.17 27.69 -0.14
N GLN A 278 9.54 28.40 0.95
CA GLN A 278 10.47 27.89 1.97
C GLN A 278 9.92 26.69 2.76
N VAL A 279 8.59 26.57 2.91
CA VAL A 279 7.99 25.41 3.60
C VAL A 279 7.73 24.23 2.66
N CYS A 280 7.82 24.46 1.35
CA CYS A 280 7.51 23.43 0.36
C CYS A 280 8.55 22.29 0.38
N PRO A 281 8.15 21.04 0.61
CA PRO A 281 9.08 19.91 0.61
C PRO A 281 9.64 19.58 -0.77
N THR A 282 8.96 19.98 -1.84
CA THR A 282 9.42 19.83 -3.23
C THR A 282 10.03 21.11 -3.81
N GLY A 283 10.07 22.19 -3.03
CA GLY A 283 10.75 23.44 -3.41
C GLY A 283 10.05 24.27 -4.49
N ILE A 284 8.78 23.98 -4.82
CA ILE A 284 8.05 24.73 -5.85
C ILE A 284 7.58 26.10 -5.35
N ASP A 285 7.38 27.02 -6.29
CA ASP A 285 6.69 28.29 -6.05
C ASP A 285 5.24 28.20 -6.48
N ILE A 286 4.33 27.99 -5.52
CA ILE A 286 2.89 27.86 -5.80
C ILE A 286 2.27 29.12 -6.41
N ARG A 287 2.92 30.29 -6.31
CA ARG A 287 2.49 31.56 -6.89
C ARG A 287 2.58 31.56 -8.43
N ALA A 288 3.44 30.71 -8.98
CA ALA A 288 3.54 30.47 -10.43
C ALA A 288 2.45 29.54 -10.98
N GLY A 289 1.47 29.16 -10.14
CA GLY A 289 0.40 28.24 -10.48
C GLY A 289 0.65 26.80 -10.07
N LEU A 290 -0.24 25.90 -10.47
CA LEU A 290 -0.11 24.46 -10.21
C LEU A 290 1.05 23.89 -11.00
N GLN A 291 1.98 23.23 -10.29
CA GLN A 291 3.14 22.58 -10.86
C GLN A 291 3.04 21.07 -10.68
N PHE A 292 3.63 20.35 -11.63
CA PHE A 292 3.67 18.89 -11.63
C PHE A 292 4.28 18.30 -10.35
N GLU A 293 5.25 18.97 -9.74
CA GLU A 293 5.97 18.55 -8.53
C GLU A 293 5.15 18.77 -7.24
N CYS A 294 4.02 19.46 -7.30
CA CYS A 294 3.17 19.68 -6.12
C CYS A 294 2.60 18.37 -5.59
N ILE A 295 2.89 18.00 -4.35
CA ILE A 295 2.36 16.80 -3.69
C ILE A 295 1.04 17.04 -2.93
N GLY A 296 0.46 18.23 -3.01
CA GLY A 296 -0.82 18.55 -2.36
C GLY A 296 -0.77 18.56 -0.82
N CYS A 297 0.38 18.79 -0.20
CA CYS A 297 0.56 18.71 1.25
C CYS A 297 0.02 19.91 2.05
N ALA A 298 -0.37 21.00 1.38
CA ALA A 298 -0.97 22.19 1.95
C ALA A 298 -0.15 22.97 2.99
N LEU A 299 1.15 22.68 3.17
CA LEU A 299 2.01 23.46 4.09
C LEU A 299 2.14 24.93 3.69
N CYS A 300 2.04 25.23 2.39
CA CYS A 300 2.03 26.60 1.88
C CYS A 300 0.76 27.37 2.28
N ILE A 301 -0.37 26.67 2.50
CA ILE A 301 -1.60 27.27 3.03
C ILE A 301 -1.34 27.70 4.47
N ASP A 302 -0.87 26.81 5.35
CA ASP A 302 -0.55 27.14 6.74
C ASP A 302 0.45 28.30 6.83
N ALA A 303 1.46 28.30 5.96
CA ALA A 303 2.47 29.35 5.91
C ALA A 303 1.89 30.69 5.49
N CYS A 304 1.07 30.70 4.42
CA CYS A 304 0.44 31.91 3.92
C CYS A 304 -0.55 32.48 4.94
N ASP A 305 -1.42 31.64 5.50
CA ASP A 305 -2.41 32.03 6.49
C ASP A 305 -1.76 32.63 7.75
N SER A 306 -0.63 32.08 8.19
CA SER A 306 0.13 32.64 9.31
C SER A 306 0.64 34.07 9.04
N ILE A 307 0.93 34.39 7.78
CA ILE A 307 1.37 35.73 7.36
C ILE A 307 0.15 36.63 7.19
N MET A 308 -0.94 36.14 6.59
CA MET A 308 -2.18 36.92 6.44
C MET A 308 -2.71 37.36 7.82
N ASP A 309 -2.71 36.49 8.82
CA ASP A 309 -3.07 36.83 10.20
C ASP A 309 -2.17 37.96 10.76
N LYS A 310 -0.84 37.87 10.55
CA LYS A 310 0.09 38.91 11.00
C LYS A 310 -0.11 40.23 10.29
N MET A 311 -0.56 40.21 9.05
CA MET A 311 -0.79 41.41 8.24
C MET A 311 -2.21 41.99 8.41
N GLY A 312 -3.11 41.27 9.13
CA GLY A 312 -4.53 41.67 9.26
C GLY A 312 -5.29 41.49 7.95
N SER A 313 -4.84 40.63 7.04
CA SER A 313 -5.52 40.33 5.77
C SER A 313 -6.32 39.02 5.88
N PRO A 314 -7.42 38.86 5.13
CA PRO A 314 -8.20 37.63 5.15
C PRO A 314 -7.36 36.43 4.73
N LYS A 315 -7.55 35.28 5.38
CA LYS A 315 -6.93 33.99 5.03
C LYS A 315 -7.36 33.50 3.65
N GLY A 316 -6.74 32.41 3.19
CA GLY A 316 -7.13 31.69 1.98
C GLY A 316 -6.59 32.30 0.69
N LEU A 317 -5.52 33.10 0.75
CA LEU A 317 -4.79 33.54 -0.44
C LEU A 317 -4.14 32.36 -1.18
N VAL A 318 -3.64 31.39 -0.42
CA VAL A 318 -3.33 30.04 -0.91
C VAL A 318 -4.34 29.10 -0.27
N SER A 319 -5.04 28.31 -1.07
CA SER A 319 -6.12 27.44 -0.57
C SER A 319 -6.32 26.20 -1.45
N TYR A 320 -7.09 25.23 -0.96
CA TYR A 320 -7.64 24.18 -1.82
C TYR A 320 -8.80 24.77 -2.61
N ALA A 321 -8.65 24.83 -3.91
CA ALA A 321 -9.73 25.28 -4.81
C ALA A 321 -9.65 24.52 -6.14
N SER A 322 -10.76 24.48 -6.86
CA SER A 322 -10.78 24.03 -8.26
C SER A 322 -10.64 25.23 -9.20
N GLU A 323 -10.17 24.98 -10.44
CA GLU A 323 -10.05 26.00 -11.46
C GLU A 323 -11.41 26.71 -11.72
N ASN A 324 -12.50 25.93 -11.77
CA ASN A 324 -13.85 26.47 -11.93
C ASN A 324 -14.26 27.36 -10.76
N ALA A 325 -13.91 27.00 -9.52
CA ALA A 325 -14.24 27.84 -8.35
C ALA A 325 -13.48 29.17 -8.39
N LEU A 326 -12.19 29.18 -8.78
CA LEU A 326 -11.40 30.41 -8.95
C LEU A 326 -11.92 31.29 -10.12
N ALA A 327 -12.46 30.66 -11.16
CA ALA A 327 -13.11 31.37 -12.26
C ALA A 327 -14.49 31.97 -11.88
N GLY A 328 -15.06 31.58 -10.71
CA GLY A 328 -16.37 31.98 -10.27
C GLY A 328 -17.53 31.14 -10.82
N HIS A 329 -17.20 30.01 -11.47
CA HIS A 329 -18.21 29.07 -11.95
C HIS A 329 -18.66 28.15 -10.80
N LYS A 330 -19.97 27.93 -10.69
CA LYS A 330 -20.49 26.93 -9.77
C LYS A 330 -20.11 25.54 -10.26
N SER A 331 -19.59 24.70 -9.37
CA SER A 331 -19.34 23.28 -9.69
C SER A 331 -20.67 22.61 -10.06
N THR A 332 -20.76 22.04 -11.25
CA THR A 332 -21.94 21.37 -11.78
C THR A 332 -21.96 19.87 -11.43
N GLY A 333 -21.82 19.54 -10.16
CA GLY A 333 -21.90 18.14 -9.70
C GLY A 333 -20.62 17.32 -9.93
N ILE A 334 -20.75 16.00 -9.74
CA ILE A 334 -19.65 15.04 -9.90
C ILE A 334 -19.45 14.78 -11.40
N PRO A 335 -18.23 14.94 -11.95
CA PRO A 335 -17.94 14.62 -13.35
C PRO A 335 -18.28 13.15 -13.70
N LEU A 336 -18.76 12.89 -14.90
CA LEU A 336 -19.09 11.54 -15.37
C LEU A 336 -17.92 10.56 -15.23
N LYS A 337 -16.70 11.04 -15.47
CA LYS A 337 -15.45 10.29 -15.26
C LYS A 337 -15.32 9.81 -13.80
N THR A 338 -15.54 10.67 -12.84
CA THR A 338 -15.47 10.35 -11.40
C THR A 338 -16.59 9.38 -11.00
N LEU A 339 -17.79 9.56 -11.54
CA LEU A 339 -18.91 8.64 -11.32
C LEU A 339 -18.55 7.24 -11.86
N GLY A 340 -17.86 7.14 -13.01
CA GLY A 340 -17.35 5.89 -13.55
C GLY A 340 -16.37 5.19 -12.59
N TYR A 341 -15.44 5.91 -11.97
CA TYR A 341 -14.52 5.34 -10.98
C TYR A 341 -15.24 4.85 -9.72
N ILE A 342 -16.22 5.61 -9.23
CA ILE A 342 -17.05 5.22 -8.07
C ILE A 342 -17.85 3.96 -8.39
N ALA A 343 -18.46 3.89 -9.57
CA ALA A 343 -19.23 2.72 -10.00
C ALA A 343 -18.31 1.47 -10.12
N ALA A 344 -17.15 1.61 -10.74
CA ALA A 344 -16.18 0.51 -10.84
C ALA A 344 -15.72 0.04 -9.46
N LEU A 345 -15.44 0.96 -8.55
CA LEU A 345 -15.07 0.64 -7.16
C LEU A 345 -16.20 -0.10 -6.44
N ALA A 346 -17.44 0.34 -6.58
CA ALA A 346 -18.61 -0.32 -5.98
C ALA A 346 -18.79 -1.74 -6.50
N VAL A 347 -18.64 -1.96 -7.81
CA VAL A 347 -18.68 -3.30 -8.43
C VAL A 347 -17.55 -4.18 -7.89
N MET A 348 -16.32 -3.68 -7.81
CA MET A 348 -15.19 -4.45 -7.28
C MET A 348 -15.38 -4.81 -5.81
N LEU A 349 -15.91 -3.90 -4.99
CA LEU A 349 -16.23 -4.16 -3.58
C LEU A 349 -17.35 -5.23 -3.46
N ALA A 350 -18.37 -5.18 -4.31
CA ALA A 350 -19.44 -6.16 -4.31
C ALA A 350 -18.90 -7.55 -4.71
N LEU A 351 -18.07 -7.63 -5.75
CA LEU A 351 -17.46 -8.90 -6.18
C LEU A 351 -16.52 -9.46 -5.10
N PHE A 352 -15.68 -8.63 -4.50
CA PHE A 352 -14.81 -9.02 -3.38
C PHE A 352 -15.62 -9.56 -2.20
N SER A 353 -16.66 -8.82 -1.78
CA SER A 353 -17.52 -9.23 -0.66
C SER A 353 -18.23 -10.55 -0.96
N THR A 354 -18.74 -10.73 -2.17
CA THR A 354 -19.39 -11.96 -2.59
C THR A 354 -18.40 -13.14 -2.54
N THR A 355 -17.21 -12.97 -3.14
CA THR A 355 -16.17 -14.00 -3.14
C THR A 355 -15.71 -14.35 -1.72
N LEU A 356 -15.61 -13.36 -0.83
CA LEU A 356 -15.24 -13.59 0.56
C LEU A 356 -16.32 -14.32 1.35
N LEU A 357 -17.60 -13.96 1.17
CA LEU A 357 -18.74 -14.56 1.87
C LEU A 357 -19.09 -15.97 1.34
N THR A 358 -18.82 -16.23 0.06
CA THR A 358 -19.05 -17.56 -0.56
C THR A 358 -17.83 -18.48 -0.47
N ARG A 359 -16.76 -18.05 0.22
CA ARG A 359 -15.56 -18.87 0.42
C ARG A 359 -15.90 -20.14 1.18
N SER A 360 -15.54 -21.30 0.64
CA SER A 360 -15.69 -22.59 1.33
C SER A 360 -14.81 -22.65 2.58
N LEU A 361 -15.38 -23.12 3.69
CA LEU A 361 -14.66 -23.29 4.97
C LEU A 361 -13.76 -24.53 4.97
N VAL A 362 -13.96 -25.45 4.04
CA VAL A 362 -13.10 -26.61 3.83
C VAL A 362 -12.78 -26.76 2.34
N GLU A 363 -11.58 -27.15 2.03
CA GLU A 363 -11.17 -27.50 0.66
C GLU A 363 -10.66 -28.92 0.62
N LEU A 364 -11.10 -29.68 -0.38
CA LEU A 364 -10.67 -31.03 -0.66
C LEU A 364 -10.03 -31.09 -2.06
N SER A 365 -8.81 -31.57 -2.12
CA SER A 365 -8.15 -31.91 -3.37
C SER A 365 -7.74 -33.38 -3.32
N VAL A 366 -7.90 -34.08 -4.43
CA VAL A 366 -7.63 -35.52 -4.51
C VAL A 366 -6.59 -35.76 -5.60
N SER A 367 -5.46 -36.32 -5.22
CA SER A 367 -4.47 -36.83 -6.14
C SER A 367 -4.44 -38.36 -6.11
N ARG A 368 -4.15 -38.97 -7.24
CA ARG A 368 -3.92 -40.44 -7.31
C ARG A 368 -2.42 -40.70 -7.25
N ASP A 369 -2.04 -41.83 -6.67
CA ASP A 369 -0.68 -42.30 -6.78
C ASP A 369 -0.26 -42.40 -8.26
N ARG A 370 0.85 -41.74 -8.60
CA ARG A 370 1.38 -41.71 -9.98
C ARG A 370 2.23 -42.92 -10.30
N GLY A 371 2.65 -43.69 -9.29
CA GLY A 371 3.52 -44.85 -9.45
C GLY A 371 2.76 -46.08 -10.02
N GLN A 372 1.50 -46.25 -9.61
CA GLN A 372 0.67 -47.41 -10.05
C GLN A 372 -0.77 -47.01 -10.25
N LEU A 373 -1.37 -47.41 -11.36
CA LEU A 373 -2.78 -47.14 -11.67
C LEU A 373 -3.75 -47.88 -10.78
N PHE A 374 -3.39 -49.12 -10.42
CA PHE A 374 -4.12 -49.97 -9.48
C PHE A 374 -3.14 -50.99 -8.86
N LEU A 375 -3.49 -51.53 -7.70
CA LEU A 375 -2.75 -52.56 -7.00
C LEU A 375 -3.63 -53.82 -6.93
N PRO A 376 -3.10 -55.04 -7.23
CA PRO A 376 -3.82 -56.28 -7.01
C PRO A 376 -4.03 -56.51 -5.51
N ALA A 377 -5.26 -56.82 -5.12
CA ALA A 377 -5.66 -57.12 -3.75
C ALA A 377 -6.08 -58.60 -3.60
N PRO A 378 -6.15 -59.17 -2.38
CA PRO A 378 -6.62 -60.53 -2.16
C PRO A 378 -8.00 -60.78 -2.78
N ASN A 379 -8.27 -62.04 -3.12
CA ASN A 379 -9.54 -62.50 -3.71
C ASN A 379 -9.89 -61.94 -5.10
N GLY A 380 -8.88 -61.48 -5.87
CA GLY A 380 -9.10 -60.92 -7.20
C GLY A 380 -9.66 -59.47 -7.20
N LEU A 381 -9.70 -58.81 -6.05
CA LEU A 381 -10.05 -57.43 -5.91
C LEU A 381 -8.89 -56.51 -6.36
N ILE A 382 -9.21 -55.25 -6.61
CA ILE A 382 -8.23 -54.21 -6.96
C ILE A 382 -8.31 -53.01 -6.01
N ASP A 383 -7.18 -52.49 -5.69
CA ASP A 383 -7.03 -51.29 -4.86
C ASP A 383 -6.58 -50.10 -5.72
N ASN A 384 -7.24 -48.96 -5.56
CA ASN A 384 -6.74 -47.67 -6.03
C ASN A 384 -6.35 -46.82 -4.81
N VAL A 385 -5.18 -46.20 -4.85
CA VAL A 385 -4.65 -45.39 -3.78
C VAL A 385 -4.82 -43.91 -4.15
N TYR A 386 -5.39 -43.17 -3.21
CA TYR A 386 -5.62 -41.74 -3.33
C TYR A 386 -4.98 -41.02 -2.18
N GLU A 387 -4.43 -39.86 -2.47
CA GLU A 387 -3.92 -38.94 -1.49
C GLU A 387 -4.85 -37.72 -1.46
N LEU A 388 -5.54 -37.56 -0.34
CA LEU A 388 -6.47 -36.48 -0.12
C LEU A 388 -5.76 -35.36 0.64
N HIS A 389 -5.79 -34.16 0.08
CA HIS A 389 -5.34 -32.95 0.73
C HIS A 389 -6.56 -32.19 1.23
N LEU A 390 -6.79 -32.23 2.56
CA LEU A 390 -7.85 -31.48 3.22
C LEU A 390 -7.28 -30.24 3.88
N THR A 391 -7.85 -29.08 3.53
CA THR A 391 -7.49 -27.80 4.16
C THR A 391 -8.68 -27.29 4.98
N ASN A 392 -8.48 -27.12 6.28
CA ASN A 392 -9.45 -26.48 7.14
C ASN A 392 -9.23 -24.96 7.12
N ARG A 393 -10.11 -24.23 6.44
CA ARG A 393 -10.06 -22.76 6.35
C ARG A 393 -10.87 -22.05 7.42
N SER A 394 -11.53 -22.82 8.31
CA SER A 394 -12.29 -22.27 9.42
C SER A 394 -11.37 -21.80 10.55
N VAL A 395 -11.89 -20.96 11.44
CA VAL A 395 -11.17 -20.49 12.66
C VAL A 395 -11.19 -21.52 13.79
N LEU A 396 -11.90 -22.63 13.64
CA LEU A 396 -12.04 -23.68 14.63
C LEU A 396 -11.41 -24.98 14.15
N THR A 397 -10.86 -25.76 15.07
CA THR A 397 -10.49 -27.16 14.82
C THR A 397 -11.74 -27.96 14.55
N ASP A 398 -11.79 -28.73 13.49
CA ASP A 398 -12.94 -29.50 13.09
C ASP A 398 -12.60 -30.95 12.74
N ARG A 399 -13.61 -31.83 12.79
CA ARG A 399 -13.50 -33.23 12.38
C ARG A 399 -14.27 -33.44 11.10
N TYR A 400 -13.61 -34.09 10.15
CA TYR A 400 -14.19 -34.36 8.83
C TYR A 400 -14.32 -35.86 8.62
N ARG A 401 -15.47 -36.26 8.03
CA ARG A 401 -15.74 -37.61 7.54
C ARG A 401 -15.62 -37.62 6.04
N ILE A 402 -14.92 -38.60 5.51
CA ILE A 402 -14.80 -38.77 4.05
C ILE A 402 -15.88 -39.75 3.57
N GLU A 403 -16.64 -39.34 2.59
CA GLU A 403 -17.65 -40.12 1.89
C GLU A 403 -17.24 -40.26 0.43
N VAL A 404 -17.58 -41.39 -0.20
CA VAL A 404 -17.30 -41.65 -1.61
C VAL A 404 -18.60 -42.01 -2.31
N GLU A 405 -18.91 -41.28 -3.38
CA GLU A 405 -20.07 -41.51 -4.23
C GLU A 405 -19.64 -41.99 -5.63
N GLY A 406 -20.53 -42.65 -6.35
CA GLY A 406 -20.29 -43.11 -7.74
C GLY A 406 -19.92 -44.60 -7.87
N MET A 407 -19.81 -45.32 -6.74
CA MET A 407 -19.62 -46.79 -6.70
C MET A 407 -20.57 -47.40 -5.69
N THR A 408 -21.13 -48.59 -6.04
CA THR A 408 -22.10 -49.27 -5.18
C THR A 408 -21.49 -50.36 -4.31
N GLU A 409 -20.40 -50.99 -4.74
CA GLU A 409 -19.74 -52.09 -4.04
C GLU A 409 -18.23 -51.78 -3.90
N PHE A 410 -17.86 -51.17 -2.78
CA PHE A 410 -16.44 -50.89 -2.45
C PHE A 410 -16.22 -50.95 -0.94
N SER A 411 -14.97 -51.17 -0.54
CA SER A 411 -14.50 -50.97 0.82
C SER A 411 -13.47 -49.86 0.86
N MET A 412 -13.67 -48.89 1.76
CA MET A 412 -12.72 -47.82 2.01
C MET A 412 -11.82 -48.19 3.19
N LEU A 413 -10.51 -48.07 3.01
CA LEU A 413 -9.51 -48.29 4.04
C LEU A 413 -8.82 -46.93 4.34
N GLY A 414 -9.03 -46.43 5.54
CA GLY A 414 -8.63 -45.10 5.96
C GLY A 414 -9.74 -44.04 5.82
N GLY A 415 -9.58 -42.89 6.39
CA GLY A 415 -10.50 -41.76 6.24
C GLY A 415 -11.58 -41.62 7.35
N ASP A 416 -11.53 -42.41 8.42
CA ASP A 416 -12.41 -42.26 9.56
C ASP A 416 -12.05 -41.06 10.42
N ALA A 417 -12.98 -40.13 10.61
CA ALA A 417 -12.93 -39.01 11.56
C ALA A 417 -11.59 -38.25 11.65
N ILE A 418 -11.21 -37.57 10.58
CA ILE A 418 -9.98 -36.82 10.45
C ILE A 418 -10.11 -35.49 11.20
N MET A 419 -9.31 -35.25 12.23
CA MET A 419 -9.27 -33.98 12.96
C MET A 419 -8.22 -33.06 12.33
N ILE A 420 -8.66 -31.85 11.93
CA ILE A 420 -7.79 -30.86 11.28
C ILE A 420 -7.85 -29.55 12.11
N PRO A 421 -6.72 -29.09 12.65
CA PRO A 421 -6.65 -27.80 13.31
C PRO A 421 -7.04 -26.65 12.39
N SER A 422 -7.40 -25.50 12.98
CA SER A 422 -7.71 -24.28 12.24
C SER A 422 -6.53 -23.85 11.36
N GLY A 423 -6.81 -23.57 10.08
CA GLY A 423 -5.81 -23.06 9.15
C GLY A 423 -4.69 -24.07 8.81
N GLU A 424 -4.93 -25.37 8.96
CA GLU A 424 -3.97 -26.42 8.60
C GLU A 424 -4.44 -27.26 7.42
N LEU A 425 -3.48 -27.81 6.71
CA LEU A 425 -3.65 -28.80 5.66
C LEU A 425 -3.19 -30.15 6.21
N LEU A 426 -4.02 -31.17 6.01
CA LEU A 426 -3.68 -32.54 6.32
C LEU A 426 -3.73 -33.40 5.05
N GLU A 427 -2.68 -34.19 4.85
CA GLU A 427 -2.59 -35.17 3.79
C GLU A 427 -2.99 -36.55 4.33
N VAL A 428 -3.98 -37.16 3.69
CA VAL A 428 -4.55 -38.44 4.13
C VAL A 428 -4.54 -39.44 2.98
N GLY A 429 -3.83 -40.53 3.16
CA GLY A 429 -3.86 -41.62 2.22
C GLY A 429 -5.12 -42.48 2.38
N ILE A 430 -5.92 -42.60 1.35
CA ILE A 430 -7.13 -43.48 1.31
C ILE A 430 -6.92 -44.53 0.23
N ARG A 431 -7.36 -45.75 0.56
CA ARG A 431 -7.38 -46.86 -0.37
C ARG A 431 -8.81 -47.33 -0.60
N LEU A 432 -9.25 -47.28 -1.84
CA LEU A 432 -10.55 -47.84 -2.25
C LEU A 432 -10.33 -49.22 -2.87
N ARG A 433 -11.05 -50.23 -2.40
CA ARG A 433 -10.99 -51.60 -2.86
C ARG A 433 -12.34 -52.01 -3.46
N ALA A 434 -12.33 -52.54 -4.68
CA ALA A 434 -13.52 -53.00 -5.38
C ALA A 434 -13.27 -54.23 -6.24
N ASP A 435 -14.34 -54.94 -6.59
CA ASP A 435 -14.31 -56.03 -7.60
C ASP A 435 -14.23 -55.38 -9.00
N PRO A 436 -13.21 -55.71 -9.82
CA PRO A 436 -13.11 -55.20 -11.18
C PRO A 436 -14.32 -55.61 -12.07
N LYS A 437 -15.05 -56.67 -11.71
CA LYS A 437 -16.23 -57.16 -12.47
C LYS A 437 -17.50 -56.33 -12.19
N SER A 438 -17.60 -55.71 -11.02
CA SER A 438 -18.76 -54.87 -10.66
C SER A 438 -18.70 -53.46 -11.28
N LEU A 439 -17.58 -53.10 -11.91
CA LEU A 439 -17.37 -51.75 -12.44
C LEU A 439 -17.78 -51.63 -13.90
N PRO A 440 -18.59 -50.62 -14.28
CA PRO A 440 -19.16 -50.49 -15.63
C PRO A 440 -18.14 -50.15 -16.71
N SER A 441 -17.02 -49.50 -16.34
CA SER A 441 -15.99 -49.05 -17.29
C SER A 441 -14.57 -49.18 -16.72
N SER A 442 -13.55 -49.07 -17.58
CA SER A 442 -12.15 -49.08 -17.18
C SER A 442 -11.75 -47.88 -16.33
N GLY A 443 -12.57 -46.80 -16.32
CA GLY A 443 -12.37 -45.61 -15.49
C GLY A 443 -13.72 -45.10 -14.98
N THR A 444 -14.18 -45.60 -13.82
CA THR A 444 -15.41 -45.17 -13.18
C THR A 444 -15.22 -43.84 -12.47
N GLN A 445 -16.03 -42.83 -12.76
CA GLN A 445 -16.00 -41.56 -12.08
C GLN A 445 -16.49 -41.69 -10.65
N ILE A 446 -15.77 -41.16 -9.71
CA ILE A 446 -16.04 -41.15 -8.27
C ILE A 446 -15.96 -39.74 -7.73
N LEU A 447 -16.77 -39.41 -6.74
CA LEU A 447 -16.80 -38.15 -6.05
C LEU A 447 -16.44 -38.39 -4.58
N PHE A 448 -15.37 -37.76 -4.14
CA PHE A 448 -15.01 -37.69 -2.73
C PHE A 448 -15.69 -36.48 -2.11
N ARG A 449 -16.29 -36.68 -0.94
CA ARG A 449 -16.94 -35.63 -0.14
C ARG A 449 -16.32 -35.63 1.25
N ALA A 450 -15.80 -34.47 1.68
CA ALA A 450 -15.41 -34.24 3.06
C ALA A 450 -16.49 -33.44 3.77
N VAL A 451 -17.15 -34.07 4.75
CA VAL A 451 -18.29 -33.51 5.49
C VAL A 451 -17.84 -33.22 6.92
N SER A 452 -18.09 -31.98 7.40
CA SER A 452 -17.83 -31.63 8.80
C SER A 452 -18.78 -32.40 9.73
N ASN A 453 -18.21 -32.89 10.85
CA ASN A 453 -19.02 -33.52 11.89
C ASN A 453 -19.75 -32.51 12.78
N ASN A 454 -19.30 -31.26 12.80
CA ASN A 454 -19.88 -30.19 13.62
C ASN A 454 -21.02 -29.48 12.87
N ASP A 455 -20.89 -29.35 11.54
CA ASP A 455 -21.86 -28.67 10.70
C ASP A 455 -21.94 -29.41 9.33
N GLU A 456 -22.96 -30.24 9.15
CA GLU A 456 -23.15 -31.01 7.90
C GLU A 456 -23.35 -30.14 6.64
N SER A 457 -23.59 -28.82 6.78
CA SER A 457 -23.63 -27.89 5.67
C SER A 457 -22.26 -27.57 5.11
N VAL A 458 -21.19 -27.81 5.89
CA VAL A 458 -19.80 -27.59 5.48
C VAL A 458 -19.28 -28.84 4.78
N VAL A 459 -19.34 -28.82 3.45
CA VAL A 459 -18.94 -29.92 2.57
C VAL A 459 -17.92 -29.42 1.54
N ALA A 460 -16.89 -30.23 1.28
CA ALA A 460 -16.03 -30.08 0.12
C ALA A 460 -16.07 -31.32 -0.75
N GLU A 461 -16.07 -31.12 -2.05
CA GLU A 461 -16.19 -32.18 -3.05
C GLU A 461 -15.01 -32.16 -4.00
N ALA A 462 -14.52 -33.35 -4.39
CA ALA A 462 -13.47 -33.50 -5.37
C ALA A 462 -13.71 -34.72 -6.24
N GLU A 463 -13.66 -34.51 -7.54
CA GLU A 463 -13.83 -35.59 -8.51
C GLU A 463 -12.51 -36.35 -8.74
N SER A 464 -12.64 -37.69 -8.90
CA SER A 464 -11.56 -38.55 -9.29
C SER A 464 -12.09 -39.73 -10.12
N ARG A 465 -11.22 -40.69 -10.46
CA ARG A 465 -11.61 -41.90 -11.20
C ARG A 465 -11.02 -43.12 -10.56
N PHE A 466 -11.84 -44.14 -10.41
CA PHE A 466 -11.40 -45.51 -10.09
C PHE A 466 -10.99 -46.23 -11.36
N ILE A 467 -9.77 -46.77 -11.42
CA ILE A 467 -9.24 -47.43 -12.61
C ILE A 467 -9.15 -48.93 -12.37
N ARG A 468 -9.63 -49.71 -13.34
CA ARG A 468 -9.48 -51.17 -13.42
C ARG A 468 -8.61 -51.56 -14.60
N PRO A 469 -7.97 -52.75 -14.58
CA PRO A 469 -7.33 -53.34 -15.77
C PRO A 469 -8.34 -53.47 -16.91
N THR A 470 -7.90 -53.23 -18.12
CA THR A 470 -8.68 -53.61 -19.32
C THR A 470 -8.67 -55.11 -19.38
N LEU A 471 -9.86 -55.72 -19.22
CA LEU A 471 -10.07 -57.17 -19.35
C LEU A 471 -9.92 -57.60 -20.81
#